data_4d85fb0d4d6641028acd6ff9fe26d4b1
#
_entry.id   4d85fb0d4d6641028acd6ff9fe26d4b1
#
_cell.length_a   1.000
_cell.length_b   1.000
_cell.length_c   1.000
_cell.angle_alpha   90.00
_cell.angle_beta   90.00
_cell.angle_gamma   90.00
#
_symmetry.space_group_name_H-M   'P 1'
#
loop_
_entity.id
_entity.type
_entity.pdbx_description
1 polymer ?
#
loop_
_entity_poly.entity_id
_entity_poly.type
_entity_poly.pdbx_seq_one_letter_code
_entity_poly.pdbx_strand_id
1 'polypeptide(L)'
;MNLVFADAFYFVARLNRRDQHHARVLKFSRDFRARILTSDWVLMEVADALAESESRSRVRDFILHLRQSAACEIVPATRELLDRALELYHRHADKEWTLTDCVSFVIMRERKVTNALTGDKHFEQAGFVALLK
;
A
#
# COMPACT_ATOMS: atom_id res chain seq x y z
N MET A 1 0.39 -0.08 -18.40
CA MET A 1 0.27 -0.25 -16.95
C MET A 1 -1.13 0.12 -16.51
N ASN A 2 -1.98 -0.89 -16.38
CA ASN A 2 -3.39 -0.65 -16.10
C ASN A 2 -3.74 -0.77 -14.62
N LEU A 3 -2.94 -1.49 -13.85
CA LEU A 3 -3.17 -1.72 -12.44
C LEU A 3 -1.83 -1.65 -11.70
N VAL A 4 -1.75 -0.84 -10.66
CA VAL A 4 -0.57 -0.75 -9.79
C VAL A 4 -0.98 -0.95 -8.35
N PHE A 5 -0.10 -1.54 -7.57
CA PHE A 5 -0.35 -1.73 -6.15
C PHE A 5 0.05 -0.47 -5.36
N ALA A 6 -0.79 -0.04 -4.44
CA ALA A 6 -0.47 1.10 -3.57
C ALA A 6 -0.18 0.60 -2.16
N ASP A 7 1.02 0.93 -1.69
CA ASP A 7 1.49 0.67 -0.34
C ASP A 7 1.11 1.84 0.58
N ALA A 8 1.20 1.61 1.89
CA ALA A 8 0.92 2.65 2.88
C ALA A 8 1.80 3.90 2.67
N PHE A 9 3.03 3.72 2.20
CA PHE A 9 3.93 4.84 1.86
C PHE A 9 3.20 5.89 1.03
N TYR A 10 2.52 5.45 -0.03
CA TYR A 10 1.83 6.35 -0.96
C TYR A 10 0.68 7.10 -0.29
N PHE A 11 -0.18 6.36 0.43
CA PHE A 11 -1.35 6.96 1.07
C PHE A 11 -0.97 7.90 2.22
N VAL A 12 -0.01 7.50 3.04
CA VAL A 12 0.46 8.33 4.15
C VAL A 12 1.07 9.63 3.62
N ALA A 13 1.90 9.53 2.57
CA ALA A 13 2.51 10.71 1.97
C ALA A 13 1.46 11.66 1.38
N ARG A 14 0.38 11.12 0.82
CA ARG A 14 -0.71 11.94 0.28
C ARG A 14 -1.51 12.65 1.38
N LEU A 15 -1.81 11.92 2.45
CA LEU A 15 -2.70 12.42 3.51
C LEU A 15 -1.99 13.30 4.53
N ASN A 16 -0.70 13.06 4.77
CA ASN A 16 0.05 13.78 5.79
C ASN A 16 0.88 14.89 5.18
N ARG A 17 0.45 16.14 5.37
CA ARG A 17 1.15 17.32 4.83
C ARG A 17 2.57 17.47 5.40
N ARG A 18 2.85 16.87 6.55
CA ARG A 18 4.16 16.93 7.20
C ARG A 18 5.11 15.85 6.71
N ASP A 19 4.61 14.90 5.91
CA ASP A 19 5.45 13.84 5.37
C ASP A 19 6.47 14.46 4.39
N GLN A 20 7.71 14.04 4.50
CA GLN A 20 8.79 14.58 3.65
C GLN A 20 8.56 14.30 2.17
N HIS A 21 7.75 13.31 1.84
CA HIS A 21 7.44 12.93 0.46
C HIS A 21 6.11 13.51 -0.02
N HIS A 22 5.41 14.30 0.81
CA HIS A 22 4.06 14.77 0.49
C HIS A 22 3.98 15.50 -0.85
N ALA A 23 4.82 16.54 -1.02
CA ALA A 23 4.78 17.37 -2.23
C ALA A 23 5.07 16.56 -3.48
N ARG A 24 6.07 15.68 -3.41
CA ARG A 24 6.49 14.85 -4.54
C ARG A 24 5.41 13.85 -4.93
N VAL A 25 4.82 13.18 -3.94
CA VAL A 25 3.77 12.19 -4.17
C VAL A 25 2.50 12.87 -4.68
N LEU A 26 2.15 14.03 -4.14
CA LEU A 26 0.97 14.77 -4.60
C LEU A 26 1.13 15.17 -6.07
N LYS A 27 2.30 15.64 -6.44
CA LYS A 27 2.60 16.00 -7.83
C LYS A 27 2.49 14.78 -8.75
N PHE A 28 3.07 13.66 -8.34
CA PHE A 28 2.99 12.39 -9.06
C PHE A 28 1.52 11.99 -9.27
N SER A 29 0.70 12.09 -8.24
CA SER A 29 -0.69 11.61 -8.29
C SER A 29 -1.56 12.40 -9.26
N ARG A 30 -1.21 13.66 -9.56
CA ARG A 30 -1.98 14.49 -10.49
C ARG A 30 -2.00 13.93 -11.90
N ASP A 31 -0.89 13.31 -12.32
CA ASP A 31 -0.74 12.78 -13.67
C ASP A 31 -0.95 11.28 -13.74
N PHE A 32 -1.15 10.65 -12.60
CA PHE A 32 -1.29 9.20 -12.52
C PHE A 32 -2.71 8.77 -12.92
N ARG A 33 -2.82 7.83 -13.85
CA ARG A 33 -4.10 7.40 -14.43
C ARG A 33 -4.41 5.92 -14.31
N ALA A 34 -3.48 5.11 -13.82
CA ALA A 34 -3.73 3.68 -13.65
C ALA A 34 -4.70 3.43 -12.50
N ARG A 35 -5.39 2.28 -12.52
CA ARG A 35 -6.19 1.83 -11.39
C ARG A 35 -5.26 1.36 -10.27
N ILE A 36 -5.74 1.51 -9.05
CA ILE A 36 -4.99 1.16 -7.84
C ILE A 36 -5.54 -0.14 -7.25
N LEU A 37 -4.64 -1.04 -6.91
CA LEU A 37 -4.91 -2.23 -6.12
C LEU A 37 -4.29 -2.01 -4.75
N THR A 38 -5.03 -2.26 -3.69
CA THR A 38 -4.51 -2.21 -2.32
C THR A 38 -5.23 -3.24 -1.48
N SER A 39 -5.06 -3.21 -0.16
CA SER A 39 -5.68 -4.19 0.73
C SER A 39 -6.13 -3.54 2.03
N ASP A 40 -7.01 -4.25 2.75
CA ASP A 40 -7.43 -3.84 4.09
C ASP A 40 -6.23 -3.69 5.02
N TRP A 41 -5.21 -4.55 4.90
CA TRP A 41 -4.01 -4.46 5.75
C TRP A 41 -3.22 -3.18 5.50
N VAL A 42 -3.09 -2.78 4.24
CA VAL A 42 -2.43 -1.51 3.91
C VAL A 42 -3.22 -0.35 4.50
N LEU A 43 -4.55 -0.37 4.38
CA LEU A 43 -5.38 0.71 4.93
C LEU A 43 -5.33 0.76 6.45
N MET A 44 -5.22 -0.39 7.11
CA MET A 44 -5.01 -0.44 8.56
C MET A 44 -3.67 0.21 8.93
N GLU A 45 -2.61 -0.10 8.19
CA GLU A 45 -1.29 0.50 8.41
C GLU A 45 -1.34 2.03 8.23
N VAL A 46 -2.08 2.51 7.24
CA VAL A 46 -2.29 3.97 7.04
C VAL A 46 -2.95 4.58 8.27
N ALA A 47 -4.01 3.96 8.75
CA ALA A 47 -4.73 4.46 9.92
C ALA A 47 -3.84 4.46 11.18
N ASP A 48 -3.04 3.42 11.35
CA ASP A 48 -2.10 3.32 12.48
C ASP A 48 -1.04 4.41 12.42
N ALA A 49 -0.54 4.71 11.21
CA ALA A 49 0.49 5.74 11.02
C ALA A 49 -0.04 7.15 11.28
N LEU A 50 -1.35 7.36 11.14
CA LEU A 50 -2.00 8.66 11.26
C LEU A 50 -3.02 8.65 12.41
N ALA A 51 -2.64 8.08 13.54
CA ALA A 51 -3.55 7.83 14.65
C ALA A 51 -3.83 9.06 15.54
N GLU A 52 -3.21 10.21 15.27
CA GLU A 52 -3.47 11.42 16.03
C GLU A 52 -4.95 11.82 15.94
N SER A 53 -5.50 12.37 17.01
CA SER A 53 -6.91 12.73 17.10
C SER A 53 -7.37 13.58 15.92
N GLU A 54 -6.55 14.55 15.51
CA GLU A 54 -6.88 15.50 14.46
C GLU A 54 -6.93 14.88 13.06
N SER A 55 -6.28 13.71 12.88
CA SER A 55 -6.21 13.04 11.58
C SER A 55 -7.29 11.99 11.38
N ARG A 56 -7.91 11.51 12.45
CA ARG A 56 -8.78 10.33 12.41
C ARG A 56 -9.98 10.46 11.48
N SER A 57 -10.65 11.61 11.50
CA SER A 57 -11.80 11.82 10.61
C SER A 57 -11.41 11.83 9.14
N ARG A 58 -10.28 12.48 8.82
CA ARG A 58 -9.78 12.52 7.46
C ARG A 58 -9.41 11.13 6.95
N VAL A 59 -8.75 10.33 7.78
CA VAL A 59 -8.35 8.98 7.41
C VAL A 59 -9.59 8.11 7.17
N ARG A 60 -10.57 8.18 8.09
CA ARG A 60 -11.81 7.43 7.92
C ARG A 60 -12.52 7.80 6.62
N ASP A 61 -12.68 9.09 6.36
CA ASP A 61 -13.37 9.56 5.17
C ASP A 61 -12.63 9.15 3.90
N PHE A 62 -11.30 9.17 3.94
CA PHE A 62 -10.48 8.74 2.82
C PHE A 62 -10.69 7.24 2.52
N ILE A 63 -10.67 6.39 3.55
CA ILE A 63 -10.88 4.94 3.39
C ILE A 63 -12.28 4.67 2.82
N LEU A 64 -13.30 5.34 3.35
CA LEU A 64 -14.66 5.17 2.85
C LEU A 64 -14.79 5.63 1.39
N HIS A 65 -14.09 6.70 1.02
CA HIS A 65 -14.05 7.17 -0.35
C HIS A 65 -13.40 6.14 -1.28
N LEU A 66 -12.28 5.55 -0.86
CA LEU A 66 -11.60 4.52 -1.66
C LEU A 66 -12.50 3.30 -1.92
N ARG A 67 -13.28 2.92 -0.91
CA ARG A 67 -14.19 1.76 -1.04
C ARG A 67 -15.25 1.97 -2.13
N GLN A 68 -15.57 3.21 -2.44
CA GLN A 68 -16.59 3.54 -3.44
C GLN A 68 -16.00 3.95 -4.78
N SER A 69 -14.68 4.06 -4.86
CA SER A 69 -14.02 4.51 -6.09
C SER A 69 -13.89 3.39 -7.09
N ALA A 70 -14.30 3.63 -8.34
CA ALA A 70 -14.11 2.68 -9.44
C ALA A 70 -12.62 2.57 -9.82
N ALA A 71 -11.80 3.52 -9.40
CA ALA A 71 -10.37 3.55 -9.70
C ALA A 71 -9.52 2.78 -8.68
N CYS A 72 -10.15 2.23 -7.64
CA CYS A 72 -9.44 1.53 -6.58
C CYS A 72 -10.12 0.20 -6.26
N GLU A 73 -9.34 -0.86 -6.24
CA GLU A 73 -9.80 -2.18 -5.79
C GLU A 73 -9.11 -2.48 -4.47
N ILE A 74 -9.89 -2.85 -3.45
CA ILE A 74 -9.38 -3.17 -2.12
C ILE A 74 -9.56 -4.66 -1.86
N VAL A 75 -8.47 -5.39 -1.74
CA VAL A 75 -8.50 -6.82 -1.40
C VAL A 75 -8.88 -6.96 0.07
N PRO A 76 -9.95 -7.68 0.39
CA PRO A 76 -10.38 -7.81 1.77
C PRO A 76 -9.44 -8.70 2.59
N ALA A 77 -9.38 -8.42 3.89
CA ALA A 77 -8.63 -9.23 4.83
C ALA A 77 -9.29 -10.60 4.97
N THR A 78 -8.52 -11.67 4.73
CA THR A 78 -8.97 -13.04 4.93
C THR A 78 -7.88 -13.82 5.66
N ARG A 79 -8.31 -14.85 6.38
CA ARG A 79 -7.36 -15.73 7.07
C ARG A 79 -6.45 -16.45 6.06
N GLU A 80 -7.02 -16.88 4.94
CA GLU A 80 -6.25 -17.57 3.90
C GLU A 80 -5.08 -16.72 3.40
N LEU A 81 -5.35 -15.45 3.12
CA LEU A 81 -4.31 -14.54 2.64
C LEU A 81 -3.26 -14.29 3.73
N LEU A 82 -3.71 -14.12 4.97
CA LEU A 82 -2.81 -13.97 6.11
C LEU A 82 -1.89 -15.19 6.28
N ASP A 83 -2.45 -16.39 6.16
CA ASP A 83 -1.67 -17.62 6.31
C ASP A 83 -0.60 -17.74 5.23
N ARG A 84 -0.91 -17.36 4.01
CA ARG A 84 0.06 -17.36 2.92
C ARG A 84 1.15 -16.31 3.11
N ALA A 85 0.78 -15.17 3.67
CA ALA A 85 1.75 -14.14 4.02
C ALA A 85 2.67 -14.59 5.15
N LEU A 86 2.14 -15.31 6.14
CA LEU A 86 2.95 -15.86 7.23
C LEU A 86 3.99 -16.86 6.71
N GLU A 87 3.63 -17.65 5.71
CA GLU A 87 4.58 -18.57 5.07
C GLU A 87 5.73 -17.82 4.41
N LEU A 88 5.41 -16.77 3.66
CA LEU A 88 6.41 -15.95 3.00
C LEU A 88 7.29 -15.23 4.03
N TYR A 89 6.68 -14.71 5.08
CA TYR A 89 7.34 -14.03 6.18
C TYR A 89 8.36 -14.97 6.85
N HIS A 90 7.96 -16.18 7.16
CA HIS A 90 8.83 -17.19 7.77
C HIS A 90 9.98 -17.60 6.86
N ARG A 91 9.69 -17.79 5.58
CA ARG A 91 10.66 -18.25 4.58
C ARG A 91 11.79 -17.25 4.34
N HIS A 92 11.51 -15.97 4.54
CA HIS A 92 12.47 -14.89 4.30
C HIS A 92 12.91 -14.22 5.61
N ALA A 93 13.27 -15.03 6.59
CA ALA A 93 13.74 -14.54 7.89
C ALA A 93 15.04 -13.70 7.78
N ASP A 94 15.74 -13.81 6.65
CA ASP A 94 16.93 -13.01 6.35
C ASP A 94 16.58 -11.56 5.95
N LYS A 95 15.31 -11.28 5.68
CA LYS A 95 14.82 -9.95 5.32
C LYS A 95 14.12 -9.29 6.51
N GLU A 96 14.00 -7.97 6.43
CA GLU A 96 13.27 -7.21 7.45
C GLU A 96 11.86 -6.84 6.97
N TRP A 97 11.31 -7.63 6.06
CA TRP A 97 9.95 -7.42 5.57
C TRP A 97 8.95 -7.54 6.70
N THR A 98 8.03 -6.58 6.79
CA THR A 98 6.92 -6.69 7.75
C THR A 98 5.93 -7.73 7.25
N LEU A 99 5.04 -8.17 8.14
CA LEU A 99 3.97 -9.08 7.71
C LEU A 99 3.04 -8.38 6.71
N THR A 100 2.79 -7.09 6.86
CA THR A 100 2.02 -6.32 5.88
C THR A 100 2.71 -6.29 4.53
N ASP A 101 4.03 -6.12 4.49
CA ASP A 101 4.80 -6.24 3.24
C ASP A 101 4.54 -7.59 2.58
N CYS A 102 4.61 -8.66 3.36
CA CYS A 102 4.40 -10.01 2.84
C CYS A 102 2.99 -10.22 2.28
N VAL A 103 1.97 -9.68 2.94
CA VAL A 103 0.61 -9.69 2.40
C VAL A 103 0.58 -9.00 1.05
N SER A 104 1.19 -7.83 0.95
CA SER A 104 1.24 -7.06 -0.30
C SER A 104 1.94 -7.86 -1.40
N PHE A 105 3.06 -8.51 -1.09
CA PHE A 105 3.81 -9.30 -2.06
C PHE A 105 3.00 -10.50 -2.56
N VAL A 106 2.27 -11.18 -1.68
CA VAL A 106 1.41 -12.29 -2.08
C VAL A 106 0.33 -11.79 -3.04
N ILE A 107 -0.33 -10.68 -2.71
CA ILE A 107 -1.37 -10.08 -3.57
C ILE A 107 -0.81 -9.73 -4.94
N MET A 108 0.33 -9.04 -4.96
CA MET A 108 0.93 -8.60 -6.22
C MET A 108 1.29 -9.77 -7.12
N ARG A 109 1.85 -10.84 -6.54
CA ARG A 109 2.22 -12.03 -7.32
C ARG A 109 1.00 -12.73 -7.90
N GLU A 110 -0.04 -12.89 -7.10
CA GLU A 110 -1.28 -13.55 -7.56
C GLU A 110 -1.97 -12.76 -8.66
N ARG A 111 -1.97 -11.45 -8.53
CA ARG A 111 -2.62 -10.57 -9.49
C ARG A 111 -1.71 -10.20 -10.66
N LYS A 112 -0.48 -10.68 -10.65
CA LYS A 112 0.53 -10.42 -11.68
C LYS A 112 0.77 -8.91 -11.86
N VAL A 113 0.83 -8.20 -10.75
CA VAL A 113 1.11 -6.77 -10.70
C VAL A 113 2.58 -6.60 -10.32
N THR A 114 3.33 -5.83 -11.11
CA THR A 114 4.76 -5.65 -10.93
C THR A 114 5.12 -4.29 -10.33
N ASN A 115 4.30 -3.27 -10.59
CA ASN A 115 4.59 -1.90 -10.19
C ASN A 115 3.87 -1.53 -8.92
N ALA A 116 4.59 -0.88 -7.99
CA ALA A 116 4.04 -0.46 -6.72
C ALA A 116 4.28 1.03 -6.47
N LEU A 117 3.25 1.69 -5.95
CA LEU A 117 3.33 3.07 -5.49
C LEU A 117 3.94 3.06 -4.09
N THR A 118 5.25 2.99 -4.05
CA THR A 118 6.02 2.95 -2.81
C THR A 118 7.43 3.48 -3.06
N GLY A 119 8.07 3.94 -2.00
CA GLY A 119 9.50 4.26 -1.99
C GLY A 119 10.30 3.25 -1.17
N ASP A 120 9.66 2.19 -0.67
CA ASP A 120 10.28 1.23 0.22
C ASP A 120 11.11 0.22 -0.56
N LYS A 121 12.38 0.07 -0.15
CA LYS A 121 13.31 -0.89 -0.75
C LYS A 121 12.85 -2.34 -0.63
N HIS A 122 11.98 -2.64 0.33
CA HIS A 122 11.49 -4.01 0.54
C HIS A 122 10.77 -4.54 -0.71
N PHE A 123 10.05 -3.68 -1.41
CA PHE A 123 9.37 -4.06 -2.65
C PHE A 123 10.36 -4.43 -3.74
N GLU A 124 11.47 -3.67 -3.84
CA GLU A 124 12.52 -3.99 -4.80
C GLU A 124 13.22 -5.30 -4.47
N GLN A 125 13.47 -5.54 -3.19
CA GLN A 125 14.07 -6.80 -2.74
C GLN A 125 13.19 -8.00 -3.11
N ALA A 126 11.88 -7.81 -3.15
CA ALA A 126 10.93 -8.86 -3.50
C ALA A 126 10.73 -9.00 -5.02
N GLY A 127 11.41 -8.18 -5.83
CA GLY A 127 11.37 -8.29 -7.28
C GLY A 127 10.37 -7.36 -7.96
N PHE A 128 9.81 -6.39 -7.24
CA PHE A 128 8.86 -5.44 -7.78
C PHE A 128 9.51 -4.10 -8.11
N VAL A 129 8.81 -3.27 -8.87
CA VAL A 129 9.29 -1.92 -9.23
C VAL A 129 8.66 -0.90 -8.28
N ALA A 130 9.50 -0.14 -7.59
CA ALA A 130 9.06 0.93 -6.69
C ALA A 130 9.01 2.25 -7.49
N LEU A 131 7.80 2.73 -7.77
CA LEU A 131 7.61 3.89 -8.64
C LEU A 131 7.92 5.23 -7.96
N LEU A 132 7.99 5.25 -6.63
CA LEU A 132 8.23 6.49 -5.86
C LEU A 132 9.60 6.54 -5.22
N LYS A 133 10.50 5.73 -5.67
CA LYS A 133 11.85 5.73 -5.16
C LYS A 133 12.71 6.84 -5.74
#